data_4b7d84c96a111bb5bed8d21ef6bbfc84
#
_entry.id   4b7d84c96a111bb5bed8d21ef6bbfc84
#
_cell.length_a   1.000
_cell.length_b   1.000
_cell.length_c   1.000
_cell.angle_alpha   90.00
_cell.angle_beta   90.00
_cell.angle_gamma   90.00
#
_symmetry.space_group_name_H-M   'P 1'
#
loop_
_entity.id
_entity.type
_entity.pdbx_description
1 polymer ?
#
loop_
_entity_poly.entity_id
_entity_poly.type
_entity_poly.pdbx_seq_one_letter_code
_entity_poly.pdbx_strand_id
1 'polypeptide(L)'
;MDDIEVTTLFRKAIADNDDVAMRRGIEQMLGLSDGGALSAEKEYLLRHPEYVMELPQSNERIRGRDAMRAMQESFPTPPEVQLRRVHGSGRTWVVEGVNDYDGDVWNVVLILELNDDGLIVRDTRYYGQRSDPPQWRSPWVEPIE
;
A
#
# COMPACT_ATOMS: atom_id res chain seq x y z
N MET A 1 -19.36 2.33 2.62
CA MET A 1 -18.79 1.01 2.42
C MET A 1 -18.02 0.61 3.65
N ASP A 2 -18.14 -0.60 4.08
CA ASP A 2 -17.50 -1.05 5.30
C ASP A 2 -16.29 -1.95 5.01
N ASP A 3 -15.58 -2.33 6.05
CA ASP A 3 -14.39 -3.18 5.97
C ASP A 3 -14.69 -4.60 5.47
N ILE A 4 -15.93 -5.07 5.63
CA ILE A 4 -16.36 -6.37 5.09
C ILE A 4 -16.15 -6.39 3.58
N GLU A 5 -16.42 -5.27 2.92
CA GLU A 5 -16.20 -5.18 1.48
C GLU A 5 -14.74 -5.23 1.09
N VAL A 6 -13.83 -4.64 1.88
CA VAL A 6 -12.40 -4.70 1.60
C VAL A 6 -11.90 -6.14 1.71
N THR A 7 -12.21 -6.83 2.79
CA THR A 7 -11.80 -8.24 2.95
C THR A 7 -12.44 -9.14 1.91
N THR A 8 -13.69 -8.87 1.54
CA THR A 8 -14.38 -9.61 0.47
C THR A 8 -13.68 -9.41 -0.86
N LEU A 9 -13.29 -8.17 -1.19
CA LEU A 9 -12.53 -7.88 -2.40
C LEU A 9 -11.18 -8.57 -2.40
N PHE A 10 -10.48 -8.57 -1.27
CA PHE A 10 -9.18 -9.24 -1.15
C PHE A 10 -9.32 -10.76 -1.32
N ARG A 11 -10.33 -11.36 -0.71
CA ARG A 11 -10.58 -12.80 -0.88
C ARG A 11 -10.89 -13.15 -2.33
N LYS A 12 -11.68 -12.33 -3.01
CA LYS A 12 -11.99 -12.51 -4.43
C LYS A 12 -10.71 -12.41 -5.28
N ALA A 13 -9.88 -11.41 -5.01
CA ALA A 13 -8.62 -11.23 -5.72
C ALA A 13 -7.72 -12.46 -5.56
N ILE A 14 -7.63 -13.00 -4.35
CA ILE A 14 -6.81 -14.17 -4.04
C ILE A 14 -7.35 -15.41 -4.78
N ALA A 15 -8.64 -15.64 -4.72
CA ALA A 15 -9.26 -16.84 -5.29
C ALA A 15 -9.24 -16.85 -6.81
N ASP A 16 -9.48 -15.70 -7.43
CA ASP A 16 -9.70 -15.57 -8.87
C ASP A 16 -8.54 -14.89 -9.62
N ASN A 17 -7.47 -14.52 -8.93
CA ASN A 17 -6.39 -13.68 -9.47
C ASN A 17 -6.95 -12.41 -10.09
N ASP A 18 -7.91 -11.79 -9.42
CA ASP A 18 -8.66 -10.64 -9.91
C ASP A 18 -7.99 -9.34 -9.46
N ASP A 19 -7.18 -8.77 -10.34
CA ASP A 19 -6.46 -7.52 -10.05
C ASP A 19 -7.39 -6.30 -9.93
N VAL A 20 -8.54 -6.33 -10.58
CA VAL A 20 -9.54 -5.26 -10.44
C VAL A 20 -10.11 -5.27 -9.02
N ALA A 21 -10.43 -6.45 -8.49
CA ALA A 21 -10.91 -6.59 -7.12
C ALA A 21 -9.84 -6.14 -6.12
N MET A 22 -8.59 -6.53 -6.33
CA MET A 22 -7.49 -6.11 -5.46
C MET A 22 -7.33 -4.59 -5.49
N ARG A 23 -7.32 -3.98 -6.67
CA ARG A 23 -7.20 -2.52 -6.80
C ARG A 23 -8.32 -1.80 -6.06
N ARG A 24 -9.55 -2.27 -6.21
CA ARG A 24 -10.70 -1.65 -5.51
C ARG A 24 -10.56 -1.73 -4.00
N GLY A 25 -10.11 -2.88 -3.48
CA GLY A 25 -9.86 -3.02 -2.05
C GLY A 25 -8.76 -2.10 -1.55
N ILE A 26 -7.67 -1.97 -2.29
CA ILE A 26 -6.57 -1.05 -1.97
C ILE A 26 -7.06 0.40 -2.00
N GLU A 27 -7.84 0.77 -3.01
CA GLU A 27 -8.39 2.14 -3.10
C GLU A 27 -9.27 2.47 -1.89
N GLN A 28 -10.10 1.54 -1.44
CA GLN A 28 -10.91 1.74 -0.25
C GLN A 28 -10.05 1.85 1.01
N MET A 29 -9.06 0.98 1.14
CA MET A 29 -8.15 1.00 2.28
C MET A 29 -7.41 2.33 2.40
N LEU A 30 -6.99 2.89 1.26
CA LEU A 30 -6.23 4.15 1.22
C LEU A 30 -7.11 5.40 1.21
N GLY A 31 -8.43 5.24 1.21
CA GLY A 31 -9.35 6.38 1.20
C GLY A 31 -9.51 7.06 -0.15
N LEU A 32 -9.21 6.35 -1.24
CA LEU A 32 -9.29 6.87 -2.61
C LEU A 32 -10.64 6.62 -3.27
N SER A 33 -11.55 5.94 -2.58
CA SER A 33 -12.91 5.70 -3.06
C SER A 33 -13.86 6.73 -2.47
N ASP A 34 -15.10 6.76 -2.98
CA ASP A 34 -16.12 7.73 -2.55
C ASP A 34 -16.47 7.66 -1.06
N GLY A 35 -16.24 6.51 -0.43
CA GLY A 35 -16.49 6.34 1.00
C GLY A 35 -15.46 7.00 1.91
N GLY A 36 -14.37 7.52 1.35
CA GLY A 36 -13.27 8.10 2.12
C GLY A 36 -12.41 7.03 2.80
N ALA A 37 -11.53 7.48 3.68
CA ALA A 37 -10.60 6.59 4.39
C ALA A 37 -11.33 5.69 5.38
N LEU A 38 -10.83 4.48 5.56
CA LEU A 38 -11.30 3.59 6.62
C LEU A 38 -10.99 4.22 7.99
N SER A 39 -11.81 3.90 8.98
CA SER A 39 -11.48 4.26 10.35
C SER A 39 -10.20 3.54 10.80
N ALA A 40 -9.53 4.07 11.81
CA ALA A 40 -8.33 3.45 12.37
C ALA A 40 -8.60 2.02 12.83
N GLU A 41 -9.77 1.77 13.40
CA GLU A 41 -10.17 0.43 13.86
C GLU A 41 -10.33 -0.54 12.70
N LYS A 42 -10.98 -0.12 11.61
CA LYS A 42 -11.18 -0.97 10.44
C LYS A 42 -9.87 -1.30 9.75
N GLU A 43 -8.99 -0.32 9.62
CA GLU A 43 -7.66 -0.52 9.05
C GLU A 43 -6.85 -1.50 9.91
N TYR A 44 -6.92 -1.36 11.22
CA TYR A 44 -6.29 -2.29 12.16
C TYR A 44 -6.79 -3.73 11.94
N LEU A 45 -8.10 -3.90 11.75
CA LEU A 45 -8.70 -5.23 11.57
C LEU A 45 -8.39 -5.87 10.20
N LEU A 46 -7.91 -5.10 9.23
CA LEU A 46 -7.45 -5.64 7.95
C LEU A 46 -6.08 -6.32 8.07
N ARG A 47 -5.36 -6.09 9.15
CA ARG A 47 -4.06 -6.69 9.42
C ARG A 47 -4.21 -7.85 10.36
N HIS A 48 -3.48 -8.93 10.08
CA HIS A 48 -3.40 -10.07 10.98
C HIS A 48 -2.75 -9.64 12.30
N PRO A 49 -3.13 -10.24 13.46
CA PRO A 49 -2.48 -9.91 14.73
C PRO A 49 -0.96 -9.99 14.71
N GLU A 50 -0.40 -10.95 13.97
CA GLU A 50 1.04 -11.15 13.82
C GLU A 50 1.62 -10.49 12.56
N TYR A 51 0.93 -9.50 12.02
CA TYR A 51 1.36 -8.72 10.88
C TYR A 51 2.79 -8.19 11.05
N VAL A 52 3.53 -8.18 9.95
CA VAL A 52 4.89 -7.62 9.91
C VAL A 52 4.98 -6.63 8.77
N MET A 53 5.58 -5.48 9.04
CA MET A 53 5.94 -4.52 8.00
C MET A 53 7.45 -4.40 7.95
N GLU A 54 8.02 -4.47 6.75
CA GLU A 54 9.46 -4.35 6.56
C GLU A 54 9.81 -3.16 5.70
N LEU A 55 10.86 -2.45 6.10
CA LEU A 55 11.42 -1.30 5.39
C LEU A 55 12.90 -1.62 5.08
N PRO A 56 13.19 -2.33 3.96
CA PRO A 56 14.55 -2.78 3.67
C PRO A 56 15.56 -1.63 3.51
N GLN A 57 15.11 -0.48 3.01
CA GLN A 57 16.01 0.66 2.78
C GLN A 57 16.68 1.17 4.06
N SER A 58 16.00 1.07 5.18
CA SER A 58 16.52 1.48 6.49
C SER A 58 16.81 0.31 7.41
N ASN A 59 16.60 -0.93 6.91
CA ASN A 59 16.81 -2.15 7.68
C ASN A 59 15.94 -2.19 8.95
N GLU A 60 14.67 -1.82 8.81
CA GLU A 60 13.72 -1.77 9.91
C GLU A 60 12.57 -2.74 9.72
N ARG A 61 12.01 -3.20 10.83
CA ARG A 61 10.84 -4.07 10.85
C ARG A 61 9.91 -3.66 11.99
N ILE A 62 8.62 -3.69 11.71
CA ILE A 62 7.59 -3.53 12.74
C ILE A 62 6.90 -4.89 12.89
N ARG A 63 6.83 -5.39 14.11
CA ARG A 63 6.16 -6.66 14.42
C ARG A 63 4.83 -6.42 15.13
N GLY A 64 3.78 -6.99 14.55
CA GLY A 64 2.44 -6.96 15.10
C GLY A 64 1.62 -5.75 14.67
N ARG A 65 0.33 -5.97 14.53
CA ARG A 65 -0.58 -4.89 14.12
C ARG A 65 -0.74 -3.81 15.20
N ASP A 66 -0.52 -4.17 16.46
CA ASP A 66 -0.58 -3.20 17.56
C ASP A 66 0.54 -2.16 17.45
N ALA A 67 1.76 -2.62 17.14
CA ALA A 67 2.90 -1.73 16.92
C ALA A 67 2.69 -0.85 15.70
N MET A 68 2.12 -1.41 14.63
CA MET A 68 1.80 -0.65 13.42
C MET A 68 0.80 0.46 13.69
N ARG A 69 -0.25 0.16 14.47
CA ARG A 69 -1.25 1.15 14.85
C ARG A 69 -0.63 2.27 15.69
N ALA A 70 0.22 1.91 16.64
CA ALA A 70 0.91 2.91 17.47
C ALA A 70 1.80 3.82 16.64
N MET A 71 2.51 3.27 15.65
CA MET A 71 3.32 4.07 14.73
C MET A 71 2.47 5.02 13.90
N GLN A 72 1.36 4.53 13.34
CA GLN A 72 0.46 5.37 12.54
C GLN A 72 -0.16 6.51 13.34
N GLU A 73 -0.51 6.24 14.59
CA GLU A 73 -1.06 7.27 15.48
C GLU A 73 -0.04 8.35 15.81
N SER A 74 1.24 8.03 15.73
CA SER A 74 2.34 8.97 15.95
C SER A 74 2.74 9.75 14.70
N PHE A 75 2.23 9.34 13.53
CA PHE A 75 2.58 9.99 12.26
C PHE A 75 1.78 11.27 12.09
N PRO A 76 2.46 12.43 11.93
CA PRO A 76 1.77 13.72 12.04
C PRO A 76 0.83 14.04 10.88
N THR A 77 1.18 13.65 9.66
CA THR A 77 0.38 14.03 8.49
C THR A 77 0.47 12.95 7.42
N PRO A 78 -0.65 12.34 7.01
CA PRO A 78 -0.65 11.40 5.90
C PRO A 78 -0.38 12.11 4.58
N PRO A 79 0.25 11.44 3.59
CA PRO A 79 0.46 12.01 2.28
C PRO A 79 -0.81 11.97 1.43
N GLU A 80 -0.81 12.74 0.33
CA GLU A 80 -1.73 12.47 -0.77
C GLU A 80 -1.18 11.28 -1.55
N VAL A 81 -2.03 10.29 -1.83
CA VAL A 81 -1.63 9.06 -2.49
C VAL A 81 -2.21 8.99 -3.90
N GLN A 82 -1.36 8.72 -4.87
CA GLN A 82 -1.78 8.39 -6.23
C GLN A 82 -1.42 6.94 -6.49
N LEU A 83 -2.43 6.13 -6.78
CA LEU A 83 -2.24 4.71 -7.07
C LEU A 83 -1.91 4.55 -8.56
N ARG A 84 -0.80 3.89 -8.88
CA ARG A 84 -0.37 3.68 -10.26
C ARG A 84 -0.76 2.31 -10.78
N ARG A 85 -0.23 1.25 -10.18
CA ARG A 85 -0.45 -0.12 -10.65
C ARG A 85 -0.66 -1.06 -9.47
N VAL A 86 -1.54 -2.04 -9.69
CA VAL A 86 -1.76 -3.15 -8.76
C VAL A 86 -1.75 -4.43 -9.58
N HIS A 87 -0.84 -5.34 -9.27
CA HIS A 87 -0.80 -6.63 -9.95
C HIS A 87 -0.18 -7.70 -9.04
N GLY A 88 -0.48 -8.93 -9.34
CA GLY A 88 0.00 -10.05 -8.57
C GLY A 88 -0.83 -11.29 -8.87
N SER A 89 -0.70 -12.28 -8.02
CA SER A 89 -1.50 -13.51 -8.10
C SER A 89 -1.52 -14.21 -6.75
N GLY A 90 -2.59 -14.98 -6.52
CA GLY A 90 -2.74 -15.69 -5.27
C GLY A 90 -2.72 -14.74 -4.09
N ARG A 91 -1.80 -14.95 -3.15
CA ARG A 91 -1.71 -14.18 -1.92
C ARG A 91 -0.62 -13.10 -1.93
N THR A 92 0.08 -12.93 -3.06
CA THR A 92 1.14 -11.92 -3.18
C THR A 92 0.79 -10.89 -4.23
N TRP A 93 0.75 -9.63 -3.82
CA TRP A 93 0.34 -8.53 -4.68
C TRP A 93 1.30 -7.36 -4.55
N VAL A 94 1.56 -6.70 -5.67
CA VAL A 94 2.44 -5.52 -5.74
C VAL A 94 1.59 -4.30 -6.01
N VAL A 95 1.80 -3.27 -5.20
CA VAL A 95 1.09 -1.99 -5.30
C VAL A 95 2.14 -0.92 -5.54
N GLU A 96 2.03 -0.22 -6.68
CA GLU A 96 2.88 0.93 -6.99
C GLU A 96 2.08 2.20 -6.83
N GLY A 97 2.68 3.19 -6.20
CA GLY A 97 2.03 4.46 -6.01
C GLY A 97 3.01 5.61 -5.84
N VAL A 98 2.45 6.78 -5.67
CA VAL A 98 3.20 8.00 -5.40
C VAL A 98 2.60 8.63 -4.16
N ASN A 99 3.45 8.95 -3.18
CA ASN A 99 3.06 9.70 -2.00
C ASN A 99 3.57 11.13 -2.14
N ASP A 100 2.68 12.09 -1.95
CA ASP A 100 3.02 13.50 -1.98
C ASP A 100 2.81 14.09 -0.57
N TYR A 101 3.91 14.50 0.05
CA TYR A 101 3.92 15.13 1.37
C TYR A 101 4.11 16.64 1.19
N ASP A 102 3.08 17.31 0.65
CA ASP A 102 3.07 18.75 0.41
C ASP A 102 4.26 19.19 -0.47
N GLY A 103 4.41 18.52 -1.61
CA GLY A 103 5.46 18.79 -2.59
C GLY A 103 6.69 17.90 -2.48
N ASP A 104 6.86 17.19 -1.37
CA ASP A 104 7.91 16.18 -1.22
C ASP A 104 7.39 14.86 -1.74
N VAL A 105 7.76 14.51 -2.97
CA VAL A 105 7.18 13.41 -3.73
C VAL A 105 8.07 12.16 -3.64
N TRP A 106 7.43 11.05 -3.25
CA TRP A 106 8.10 9.76 -3.12
C TRP A 106 7.38 8.70 -3.94
N ASN A 107 8.15 7.92 -4.67
CA ASN A 107 7.63 6.70 -5.30
C ASN A 107 7.62 5.59 -4.27
N VAL A 108 6.56 4.80 -4.27
CA VAL A 108 6.36 3.75 -3.25
C VAL A 108 6.00 2.45 -3.94
N VAL A 109 6.64 1.37 -3.52
CA VAL A 109 6.26 0.02 -3.90
C VAL A 109 5.95 -0.75 -2.62
N LEU A 110 4.75 -1.31 -2.57
CA LEU A 110 4.30 -2.20 -1.50
C LEU A 110 4.22 -3.61 -2.06
N ILE A 111 4.82 -4.56 -1.36
CA ILE A 111 4.62 -5.97 -1.66
C ILE A 111 3.77 -6.54 -0.53
N LEU A 112 2.51 -6.85 -0.84
CA LEU A 112 1.55 -7.34 0.14
C LEU A 112 1.47 -8.86 0.09
N GLU A 113 1.53 -9.48 1.25
CA GLU A 113 1.25 -10.91 1.41
C GLU A 113 0.01 -11.04 2.30
N LEU A 114 -0.98 -11.77 1.83
CA LEU A 114 -2.25 -11.93 2.51
C LEU A 114 -2.47 -13.41 2.87
N ASN A 115 -3.37 -13.65 3.81
CA ASN A 115 -3.85 -15.01 4.07
C ASN A 115 -5.18 -15.24 3.34
N ASP A 116 -5.72 -16.46 3.42
CA ASP A 116 -6.95 -16.82 2.72
C ASP A 116 -8.19 -16.10 3.25
N ASP A 117 -8.10 -15.52 4.44
CA ASP A 117 -9.20 -14.70 5.00
C ASP A 117 -9.19 -13.26 4.48
N GLY A 118 -8.21 -12.91 3.64
CA GLY A 118 -8.08 -11.56 3.11
C GLY A 118 -7.40 -10.59 4.06
N LEU A 119 -6.71 -11.10 5.08
CA LEU A 119 -5.96 -10.26 6.01
C LEU A 119 -4.52 -10.09 5.54
N ILE A 120 -3.98 -8.91 5.73
CA ILE A 120 -2.58 -8.62 5.40
C ILE A 120 -1.70 -9.22 6.49
N VAL A 121 -0.80 -10.13 6.11
CA VAL A 121 0.12 -10.78 7.04
C VAL A 121 1.52 -10.19 6.99
N ARG A 122 1.91 -9.65 5.84
CA ARG A 122 3.20 -8.98 5.66
C ARG A 122 3.08 -7.91 4.59
N ASP A 123 3.82 -6.84 4.78
CA ASP A 123 3.93 -5.79 3.79
C ASP A 123 5.38 -5.31 3.79
N THR A 124 5.98 -5.33 2.61
CA THR A 124 7.36 -4.86 2.41
C THR A 124 7.29 -3.59 1.58
N ARG A 125 7.92 -2.52 2.06
CA ARG A 125 7.82 -1.21 1.42
C ARG A 125 9.15 -0.68 0.99
N TYR A 126 9.19 -0.17 -0.25
CA TYR A 126 10.33 0.53 -0.80
C TYR A 126 9.92 1.94 -1.16
N TYR A 127 10.71 2.92 -0.75
CA TYR A 127 10.45 4.33 -1.00
C TYR A 127 11.62 4.91 -1.79
N GLY A 128 11.31 5.64 -2.86
CA GLY A 128 12.31 6.36 -3.63
C GLY A 128 11.89 7.80 -3.81
N GLN A 129 12.67 8.73 -3.25
CA GLN A 129 12.39 10.15 -3.44
C GLN A 129 12.60 10.53 -4.90
N ARG A 130 11.71 11.34 -5.45
CA ARG A 130 11.86 11.86 -6.80
C ARG A 130 13.14 12.72 -6.87
N SER A 131 13.95 12.50 -7.90
CA SER A 131 15.19 13.24 -8.09
C SER A 131 15.30 13.73 -9.52
N ASP A 132 16.16 14.73 -9.74
CA ASP A 132 16.40 15.23 -11.09
C ASP A 132 17.14 14.17 -11.91
N PRO A 133 16.72 13.93 -13.17
CA PRO A 133 17.39 12.95 -14.01
C PRO A 133 18.80 13.43 -14.39
N PRO A 134 19.80 12.53 -14.44
CA PRO A 134 21.12 12.89 -14.92
C PRO A 134 21.09 13.25 -16.40
N GLN A 135 21.86 14.26 -16.77
CA GLN A 135 21.83 14.83 -18.11
C GLN A 135 22.35 13.88 -19.19
N TRP A 136 23.24 12.96 -18.84
CA TRP A 136 23.88 12.07 -19.81
C TRP A 136 22.90 11.20 -20.59
N ARG A 137 21.74 10.86 -19.97
CA ARG A 137 20.73 10.00 -20.63
C ARG A 137 19.61 10.77 -21.32
N SER A 138 19.63 12.10 -21.29
CA SER A 138 18.57 12.94 -21.84
C SER A 138 18.18 12.65 -23.28
N PRO A 139 19.11 12.23 -24.20
CA PRO A 139 18.72 11.94 -25.58
C PRO A 139 17.76 10.75 -25.73
N TRP A 140 17.65 9.88 -24.73
CA TRP A 140 16.90 8.62 -24.84
C TRP A 140 15.70 8.55 -23.91
N VAL A 141 15.50 9.52 -23.04
CA VAL A 141 14.45 9.45 -22.02
C VAL A 141 13.45 10.59 -22.17
N GLU A 142 12.26 10.34 -21.65
CA GLU A 142 11.19 11.34 -21.56
C GLU A 142 10.50 11.21 -20.23
N PRO A 143 9.77 12.24 -19.75
CA PRO A 143 9.01 12.14 -18.53
C PRO A 143 7.96 11.02 -18.60
N ILE A 144 7.69 10.38 -17.46
CA ILE A 144 6.60 9.39 -17.35
C ILE A 144 5.24 10.07 -17.43
N GLU A 145 5.14 11.29 -16.91
CA GLU A 145 3.90 12.08 -16.89
C GLU A 145 4.16 13.54 -17.29
#